data_bb2f5cf3111643bd140d0833b970eac0
#
_entry.id   bb2f5cf3111643bd140d0833b970eac0
#
_cell.length_a   1.000
_cell.length_b   1.000
_cell.length_c   1.000
_cell.angle_alpha   90.00
_cell.angle_beta   90.00
_cell.angle_gamma   90.00
#
_symmetry.space_group_name_H-M   'P 1'
#
loop_
_entity.id
_entity.type
_entity.pdbx_description
1 polymer ?
#
loop_
_entity_poly.entity_id
_entity_poly.type
_entity_poly.pdbx_seq_one_letter_code
_entity_poly.pdbx_strand_id
1 'polypeptide(L)'
;MLAMARAFVNDSKLLLIDEPSKGLAPIVIEKVMEAITEMKKHTSILLVEQNFMMASRIGDTYTLIDDGRTVQSDTMEMLIEDEQLKRKYLGIG
;
A
#
# COMPACT_ATOMS: atom_id res chain seq x y z
N MET A 1 -2.87 7.96 10.88
CA MET A 1 -3.44 7.75 9.55
C MET A 1 -2.91 6.47 8.93
N LEU A 2 -3.75 5.72 8.26
CA LEU A 2 -3.39 4.42 7.72
C LEU A 2 -3.79 4.32 6.25
N ALA A 3 -2.85 3.95 5.39
CA ALA A 3 -3.11 3.69 3.97
C ALA A 3 -3.05 2.19 3.73
N MET A 4 -4.00 1.67 2.95
CA MET A 4 -4.02 0.27 2.54
C MET A 4 -3.86 0.19 1.03
N ALA A 5 -2.94 -0.63 0.58
CA ALA A 5 -2.74 -0.89 -0.83
C ALA A 5 -3.04 -2.35 -1.12
N ARG A 6 -3.71 -2.61 -2.23
CA ARG A 6 -4.09 -3.96 -2.65
C ARG A 6 -3.49 -4.27 -4.01
N ALA A 7 -3.00 -5.47 -4.15
CA ALA A 7 -2.54 -6.01 -5.42
C ALA A 7 -3.30 -7.31 -5.69
N PHE A 8 -3.87 -7.43 -6.88
CA PHE A 8 -4.69 -8.60 -7.23
C PHE A 8 -4.10 -9.39 -8.38
N VAL A 9 -4.23 -10.69 -8.27
CA VAL A 9 -4.05 -11.61 -9.38
C VAL A 9 -5.29 -12.50 -9.43
N ASN A 10 -5.47 -13.25 -10.51
CA ASN A 10 -6.58 -14.19 -10.67
C ASN A 10 -6.35 -15.43 -9.82
N ASP A 11 -6.47 -15.26 -8.50
CA ASP A 11 -6.27 -16.33 -7.54
C ASP A 11 -7.31 -16.18 -6.44
N SER A 12 -7.75 -17.29 -5.88
CA SER A 12 -8.70 -17.31 -4.79
C SER A 12 -8.08 -17.03 -3.44
N LYS A 13 -6.74 -17.01 -3.34
CA LYS A 13 -6.04 -16.79 -2.07
C LYS A 13 -5.82 -15.33 -1.82
N LEU A 14 -5.98 -14.93 -0.57
CA LEU A 14 -5.69 -13.58 -0.11
C LEU A 14 -4.69 -13.65 1.04
N LEU A 15 -3.60 -12.93 0.90
CA LEU A 15 -2.59 -12.82 1.93
C LEU A 15 -2.63 -11.41 2.53
N LEU A 16 -2.72 -11.33 3.85
CA LEU A 16 -2.66 -10.06 4.57
C LEU A 16 -1.24 -9.83 5.06
N ILE A 17 -0.67 -8.68 4.70
CA ILE A 17 0.65 -8.26 5.16
C ILE A 17 0.48 -6.92 5.86
N ASP A 18 0.80 -6.89 7.16
CA ASP A 18 0.56 -5.74 8.02
C ASP A 18 1.87 -5.03 8.34
N GLU A 19 2.00 -3.81 7.85
CA GLU A 19 3.13 -2.90 8.08
C GLU A 19 4.51 -3.56 7.93
N PRO A 20 4.81 -4.15 6.77
CA PRO A 20 6.06 -4.90 6.61
C PRO A 20 7.32 -4.02 6.64
N SER A 21 7.20 -2.71 6.45
CA SER A 21 8.35 -1.80 6.49
C SER A 21 8.71 -1.33 7.89
N LYS A 22 7.83 -1.56 8.88
CA LYS A 22 8.00 -1.01 10.22
C LYS A 22 9.30 -1.48 10.87
N GLY A 23 10.13 -0.50 11.27
CA GLY A 23 11.39 -0.80 11.96
C GLY A 23 12.51 -1.28 11.07
N LEU A 24 12.34 -1.26 9.73
CA LEU A 24 13.34 -1.76 8.80
C LEU A 24 14.17 -0.62 8.19
N ALA A 25 15.44 -0.90 7.93
CA ALA A 25 16.32 0.00 7.20
C ALA A 25 15.90 0.08 5.72
N PRO A 26 16.16 1.20 5.03
CA PRO A 26 15.76 1.36 3.63
C PRO A 26 16.19 0.25 2.69
N ILE A 27 17.40 -0.28 2.86
CA ILE A 27 17.89 -1.37 2.00
C ILE A 27 17.07 -2.66 2.21
N VAL A 28 16.62 -2.91 3.43
CA VAL A 28 15.79 -4.07 3.74
C VAL A 28 14.39 -3.87 3.19
N ILE A 29 13.86 -2.66 3.26
CA ILE A 29 12.56 -2.32 2.68
C ILE A 29 12.54 -2.62 1.18
N GLU A 30 13.61 -2.28 0.46
CA GLU A 30 13.71 -2.59 -0.98
C GLU A 30 13.60 -4.10 -1.23
N LYS A 31 14.25 -4.91 -0.40
CA LYS A 31 14.18 -6.36 -0.54
C LYS A 31 12.79 -6.91 -0.24
N VAL A 32 12.12 -6.35 0.76
CA VAL A 32 10.75 -6.72 1.10
C VAL A 32 9.81 -6.37 -0.05
N MET A 33 9.99 -5.20 -0.67
CA MET A 33 9.20 -4.78 -1.82
C MET A 33 9.37 -5.74 -3.00
N GLU A 34 10.59 -6.16 -3.27
CA GLU A 34 10.87 -7.15 -4.31
C GLU A 34 10.15 -8.46 -4.04
N ALA A 35 10.19 -8.93 -2.80
CA ALA A 35 9.52 -10.17 -2.41
C ALA A 35 8.01 -10.06 -2.58
N ILE A 36 7.39 -8.96 -2.14
CA ILE A 36 5.96 -8.74 -2.27
C ILE A 36 5.56 -8.63 -3.74
N THR A 37 6.34 -7.92 -4.54
CA THR A 37 6.10 -7.79 -5.98
C THR A 37 6.10 -9.16 -6.67
N GLU A 38 6.98 -10.05 -6.24
CA GLU A 38 7.00 -11.41 -6.78
C GLU A 38 5.80 -12.22 -6.31
N MET A 39 5.44 -12.12 -5.02
CA MET A 39 4.30 -12.85 -4.47
C MET A 39 2.98 -12.43 -5.10
N LYS A 40 2.80 -11.15 -5.41
CA LYS A 40 1.53 -10.68 -5.95
C LYS A 40 1.22 -11.22 -7.34
N LYS A 41 2.19 -11.80 -8.02
CA LYS A 41 1.98 -12.49 -9.29
C LYS A 41 1.18 -13.78 -9.12
N HIS A 42 1.17 -14.33 -7.92
CA HIS A 42 0.58 -15.64 -7.63
C HIS A 42 -0.53 -15.58 -6.60
N THR A 43 -0.66 -14.49 -5.88
CA THR A 43 -1.57 -14.37 -4.73
C THR A 43 -2.09 -12.96 -4.66
N SER A 44 -3.37 -12.80 -4.33
CA SER A 44 -3.92 -11.49 -4.00
C SER A 44 -3.38 -11.06 -2.64
N ILE A 45 -2.90 -9.82 -2.54
CA ILE A 45 -2.30 -9.31 -1.32
C ILE A 45 -3.06 -8.08 -0.86
N LEU A 46 -3.43 -8.08 0.42
CA LEU A 46 -3.91 -6.90 1.11
C LEU A 46 -2.77 -6.38 1.97
N LEU A 47 -2.21 -5.25 1.59
CA LEU A 47 -1.09 -4.64 2.27
C LEU A 47 -1.58 -3.48 3.13
N VAL A 48 -1.29 -3.54 4.43
CA VAL A 48 -1.55 -2.44 5.36
C VAL A 48 -0.23 -1.74 5.60
N GLU A 49 -0.11 -0.46 5.21
CA GLU A 49 1.17 0.22 5.25
C GLU A 49 0.99 1.73 5.41
N GLN A 50 1.78 2.34 6.27
CA GLN A 50 1.85 3.79 6.45
C GLN A 50 2.94 4.42 5.59
N ASN A 51 3.90 3.64 5.12
CA ASN A 51 4.95 4.11 4.25
C ASN A 51 4.39 4.28 2.83
N PHE A 52 4.06 5.53 2.48
CA PHE A 52 3.46 5.83 1.18
C PHE A 52 4.36 5.43 0.02
N MET A 53 5.67 5.66 0.15
CA MET A 53 6.61 5.32 -0.93
C MET A 53 6.55 3.83 -1.26
N MET A 54 6.55 2.99 -0.22
CA MET A 54 6.44 1.55 -0.40
C MET A 54 5.09 1.14 -0.98
N ALA A 55 4.01 1.62 -0.37
CA ALA A 55 2.66 1.27 -0.80
C ALA A 55 2.41 1.71 -2.24
N SER A 56 2.87 2.91 -2.62
CA SER A 56 2.63 3.44 -3.96
C SER A 56 3.37 2.68 -5.05
N ARG A 57 4.50 2.07 -4.73
CA ARG A 57 5.28 1.32 -5.71
C ARG A 57 4.73 -0.08 -5.98
N ILE A 58 4.14 -0.69 -4.98
CA ILE A 58 3.71 -2.10 -5.09
C ILE A 58 2.20 -2.30 -5.13
N GLY A 59 1.41 -1.30 -4.74
CA GLY A 59 -0.04 -1.40 -4.73
C GLY A 59 -0.66 -1.02 -6.06
N ASP A 60 -1.72 -1.72 -6.45
CA ASP A 60 -2.47 -1.41 -7.67
C ASP A 60 -3.67 -0.51 -7.36
N THR A 61 -4.32 -0.77 -6.24
CA THR A 61 -5.42 0.03 -5.73
C THR A 61 -5.17 0.35 -4.27
N TYR A 62 -5.88 1.35 -3.76
CA TYR A 62 -5.74 1.72 -2.37
C TYR A 62 -7.10 1.96 -1.70
N THR A 63 -7.11 1.83 -0.39
CA THR A 63 -8.19 2.30 0.45
C THR A 63 -7.55 3.11 1.57
N LEU A 64 -7.91 4.38 1.66
CA LEU A 64 -7.40 5.26 2.69
C LEU A 64 -8.30 5.18 3.91
N ILE A 65 -7.71 4.90 5.06
CA ILE A 65 -8.43 4.78 6.33
C ILE A 65 -7.91 5.84 7.28
N ASP A 66 -8.82 6.63 7.85
CA ASP A 66 -8.51 7.65 8.82
C ASP A 66 -9.51 7.56 9.97
N ASP A 67 -8.99 7.48 11.18
CA ASP A 67 -9.79 7.41 12.40
C ASP A 67 -10.82 6.27 12.35
N GLY A 68 -10.40 5.10 11.87
CA GLY A 68 -11.23 3.91 11.76
C GLY A 68 -12.26 3.94 10.66
N ARG A 69 -12.21 4.92 9.77
CA ARG A 69 -13.17 5.09 8.67
C ARG A 69 -12.48 5.01 7.32
N THR A 70 -13.16 4.40 6.38
CA THR A 70 -12.76 4.46 4.98
C THR A 70 -13.06 5.85 4.44
N VAL A 71 -12.01 6.54 4.01
CA VAL A 71 -12.13 7.89 3.46
C VAL A 71 -12.31 7.85 1.96
N GLN A 72 -11.49 7.07 1.27
CA GLN A 72 -11.50 7.02 -0.19
C GLN A 72 -10.81 5.74 -0.67
N SER A 73 -11.29 5.23 -1.80
CA SER A 73 -10.68 4.08 -2.49
C SER A 73 -10.61 4.39 -3.97
N ASP A 74 -9.47 4.07 -4.59
CA ASP A 74 -9.28 4.27 -6.03
C ASP A 74 -8.03 3.51 -6.49
N THR A 75 -7.62 3.73 -7.74
CA THR A 75 -6.36 3.21 -8.22
C THR A 75 -5.21 3.94 -7.52
N MET A 76 -4.08 3.27 -7.38
CA MET A 76 -2.90 3.88 -6.78
C MET A 76 -2.42 5.09 -7.59
N GLU A 77 -2.59 5.04 -8.91
CA GLU A 77 -2.24 6.14 -9.79
C GLU A 77 -3.00 7.42 -9.43
N MET A 78 -4.29 7.30 -9.12
CA MET A 78 -5.09 8.45 -8.70
C MET A 78 -4.62 9.03 -7.38
N LEU A 79 -4.20 8.18 -6.45
CA LEU A 79 -3.66 8.64 -5.18
C LEU A 79 -2.36 9.41 -5.37
N ILE A 80 -1.47 8.90 -6.21
CA ILE A 80 -0.16 9.54 -6.47
C ILE A 80 -0.35 10.95 -7.03
N GLU A 81 -1.36 11.14 -7.86
CA GLU A 81 -1.64 12.44 -8.49
C GLU A 81 -2.44 13.39 -7.61
N ASP A 82 -3.06 12.91 -6.55
CA ASP A 82 -3.90 13.74 -5.69
C ASP A 82 -3.10 14.40 -4.57
N GLU A 83 -2.60 15.60 -4.84
CA GLU A 83 -1.78 16.35 -3.91
C GLU A 83 -2.54 16.75 -2.64
N GLN A 84 -3.81 17.10 -2.77
CA GLN A 84 -4.61 17.51 -1.62
C GLN A 84 -4.86 16.34 -0.67
N LEU A 85 -5.16 15.18 -1.20
CA LEU A 85 -5.39 13.98 -0.42
C LEU A 85 -4.13 13.56 0.32
N LYS A 86 -2.99 13.58 -0.38
CA LYS A 86 -1.69 13.25 0.21
C LYS A 86 -1.33 14.18 1.36
N ARG A 87 -1.54 15.48 1.19
CA ARG A 87 -1.27 16.45 2.25
C ARG A 87 -2.18 16.26 3.44
N LYS A 88 -3.46 16.06 3.19
CA LYS A 88 -4.46 16.01 4.25
C LYS A 88 -4.35 14.75 5.09
N TYR A 89 -4.15 13.59 4.46
CA TYR A 89 -4.22 12.31 5.15
C TYR A 89 -2.89 11.61 5.31
N LEU A 90 -1.92 11.88 4.45
CA LEU A 90 -0.63 11.19 4.48
C LEU A 90 0.52 12.10 4.95
N GLY A 91 0.26 13.40 5.09
CA GLY A 91 1.27 14.34 5.56
C GLY A 91 2.42 14.58 4.58
N ILE A 92 2.20 14.29 3.29
CA ILE A 92 3.20 14.43 2.23
C ILE A 92 2.61 15.23 1.07
N GLY A 93 3.47 15.65 0.18
CA GLY A 93 3.04 16.41 -0.99
C GLY A 93 4.00 17.53 -1.30
#